data_a08621e933230bca6308943f8c2d4c60
#
_entry.id   a08621e933230bca6308943f8c2d4c60
#
_cell.length_a   1.000
_cell.length_b   1.000
_cell.length_c   1.000
_cell.angle_alpha   90.00
_cell.angle_beta   90.00
_cell.angle_gamma   90.00
#
_symmetry.space_group_name_H-M   'P 1'
#
loop_
_entity.id
_entity.type
_entity.pdbx_description
1 polymer ?
#
loop_
_entity_poly.entity_id
_entity_poly.type
_entity_poly.pdbx_seq_one_letter_code
_entity_poly.pdbx_strand_id
1 'polypeptide(L)'
;MSGVDWNGILRLPEAALAGCRRIPKTVLVKQAMLTKTEQKRLDKVARLEHFATVQKSTTRIPPYEDDDHNVQSVVFLRCEMAAGTMAVAEVAELVHKCFPNPTVLLIEAGGCVCVSVALTRKSQAEQGATVVDRIEATGAFDPGRPGYAPFLDALDFAKLPQDDLLAYLQGIAWVVRLSRSITSLGFYPMCADRNREQLGKLIARSDALAKEVSDNRQRRRDRGLSLNESAKLRVDTKRLEAEFDSVMGLINSICTLGDTVE
;
A
#
# COMPACT_ATOMS: atom_id res chain seq x y z
N MET A 1 -13.90 21.38 -1.93
CA MET A 1 -14.17 19.97 -1.51
C MET A 1 -13.31 19.74 -0.29
N SER A 2 -13.89 19.41 0.86
CA SER A 2 -13.11 19.10 2.07
C SER A 2 -12.30 17.83 1.79
N GLY A 3 -10.98 17.88 2.03
CA GLY A 3 -10.12 16.71 1.94
C GLY A 3 -10.51 15.64 2.97
N VAL A 4 -9.92 14.45 2.85
CA VAL A 4 -10.13 13.37 3.82
C VAL A 4 -9.55 13.75 5.18
N ASP A 5 -10.29 13.47 6.24
CA ASP A 5 -9.82 13.66 7.61
C ASP A 5 -8.86 12.53 8.04
N TRP A 6 -7.61 12.66 7.60
CA TRP A 6 -6.56 11.71 7.95
C TRP A 6 -6.23 11.70 9.44
N ASN A 7 -6.45 12.81 10.16
CA ASN A 7 -6.27 12.85 11.61
C ASN A 7 -7.28 11.95 12.31
N GLY A 8 -8.55 12.03 11.90
CA GLY A 8 -9.61 11.19 12.46
C GLY A 8 -9.44 9.71 12.12
N ILE A 9 -8.81 9.37 10.99
CA ILE A 9 -8.53 8.00 10.58
C ILE A 9 -7.31 7.44 11.32
N LEU A 10 -6.17 8.11 11.25
CA LEU A 10 -4.90 7.61 11.79
C LEU A 10 -4.77 7.78 13.30
N ARG A 11 -5.47 8.73 13.89
CA ARG A 11 -5.46 9.07 15.33
C ARG A 11 -4.04 9.14 15.91
N LEU A 12 -3.12 9.73 15.14
CA LEU A 12 -1.76 9.92 15.59
C LEU A 12 -1.70 10.86 16.80
N PRO A 13 -0.76 10.65 17.74
CA PRO A 13 -0.50 11.62 18.81
C PRO A 13 -0.23 13.02 18.26
N GLU A 14 -0.75 14.05 18.91
CA GLU A 14 -0.59 15.45 18.47
C GLU A 14 0.87 15.85 18.28
N ALA A 15 1.75 15.34 19.14
CA ALA A 15 3.20 15.58 19.05
C ALA A 15 3.83 14.99 17.76
N ALA A 16 3.17 14.06 17.07
CA ALA A 16 3.65 13.50 15.80
C ALA A 16 3.24 14.35 14.60
N LEU A 17 2.24 15.22 14.71
CA LEU A 17 1.72 16.03 13.63
C LEU A 17 2.70 17.15 13.24
N ALA A 18 3.00 17.29 11.95
CA ALA A 18 3.99 18.25 11.42
C ALA A 18 3.38 19.61 10.96
N GLY A 19 2.07 19.83 11.22
CA GLY A 19 1.38 21.05 10.80
C GLY A 19 1.27 21.23 9.29
N CYS A 20 1.23 20.12 8.53
CA CYS A 20 1.07 20.10 7.06
C CYS A 20 2.08 20.99 6.32
N ARG A 21 3.35 20.84 6.63
CA ARG A 21 4.42 21.65 6.04
C ARG A 21 4.64 21.26 4.57
N ARG A 22 4.43 22.21 3.65
CA ARG A 22 4.57 21.98 2.20
C ARG A 22 6.00 21.61 1.82
N ILE A 23 6.13 20.56 0.97
CA ILE A 23 7.39 20.13 0.37
C ILE A 23 7.43 20.64 -1.08
N PRO A 24 8.40 21.52 -1.44
CA PRO A 24 8.54 22.00 -2.81
C PRO A 24 8.95 20.87 -3.77
N LYS A 25 8.31 20.78 -4.94
CA LYS A 25 8.66 19.79 -5.97
C LYS A 25 10.13 19.87 -6.41
N THR A 26 10.72 21.06 -6.35
CA THR A 26 12.15 21.29 -6.66
C THR A 26 13.10 20.51 -5.77
N VAL A 27 12.69 20.20 -4.53
CA VAL A 27 13.46 19.35 -3.61
C VAL A 27 13.50 17.92 -4.15
N LEU A 28 12.36 17.38 -4.61
CA LEU A 28 12.25 16.04 -5.18
C LEU A 28 13.12 15.88 -6.44
N VAL A 29 13.02 16.86 -7.34
CA VAL A 29 13.79 16.85 -8.60
C VAL A 29 15.29 16.86 -8.33
N LYS A 30 15.76 17.61 -7.34
CA LYS A 30 17.19 17.72 -6.98
C LYS A 30 17.71 16.46 -6.29
N GLN A 31 16.91 15.85 -5.40
CA GLN A 31 17.35 14.68 -4.61
C GLN A 31 17.44 13.41 -5.44
N ALA A 32 16.52 13.17 -6.37
CA ALA A 32 16.40 11.90 -7.07
C ALA A 32 16.89 11.93 -8.52
N MET A 33 17.49 13.01 -9.00
CA MET A 33 17.95 13.17 -10.41
C MET A 33 16.91 12.69 -11.43
N LEU A 34 15.67 13.20 -11.30
CA LEU A 34 14.53 12.74 -12.08
C LEU A 34 14.69 12.95 -13.57
N THR A 35 14.36 11.93 -14.35
CA THR A 35 14.26 12.00 -15.82
C THR A 35 13.13 12.95 -16.25
N LYS A 36 13.14 13.40 -17.50
CA LYS A 36 12.04 14.25 -18.06
C LYS A 36 10.67 13.60 -17.94
N THR A 37 10.59 12.27 -18.08
CA THR A 37 9.34 11.50 -17.93
C THR A 37 8.86 11.50 -16.48
N GLU A 38 9.75 11.31 -15.52
CA GLU A 38 9.44 11.36 -14.08
C GLU A 38 9.04 12.77 -13.65
N GLN A 39 9.69 13.81 -14.17
CA GLN A 39 9.28 15.20 -13.92
C GLN A 39 7.84 15.47 -14.41
N LYS A 40 7.46 14.99 -15.62
CA LYS A 40 6.07 15.07 -16.10
C LYS A 40 5.08 14.31 -15.20
N ARG A 41 5.50 13.20 -14.57
CA ARG A 41 4.67 12.50 -13.57
C ARG A 41 4.52 13.34 -12.30
N LEU A 42 5.59 14.00 -11.86
CA LEU A 42 5.55 14.91 -10.72
C LEU A 42 4.67 16.14 -10.96
N ASP A 43 4.50 16.58 -12.21
CA ASP A 43 3.58 17.68 -12.56
C ASP A 43 2.10 17.33 -12.24
N LYS A 44 1.77 16.03 -12.19
CA LYS A 44 0.45 15.54 -11.81
C LYS A 44 0.14 15.71 -10.30
N VAL A 45 1.13 16.03 -9.48
CA VAL A 45 0.98 16.35 -8.06
C VAL A 45 0.64 17.84 -7.93
N ALA A 46 -0.49 18.18 -7.34
CA ALA A 46 -0.85 19.58 -7.03
C ALA A 46 -0.10 20.06 -5.78
N ARG A 47 -0.07 19.20 -4.74
CA ARG A 47 0.52 19.55 -3.45
C ARG A 47 1.11 18.31 -2.78
N LEU A 48 2.28 18.46 -2.18
CA LEU A 48 2.91 17.47 -1.31
C LEU A 48 3.25 18.12 0.01
N GLU A 49 2.89 17.45 1.11
CA GLU A 49 3.05 17.97 2.46
C GLU A 49 3.65 16.92 3.37
N HIS A 50 4.46 17.38 4.30
CA HIS A 50 4.85 16.62 5.47
C HIS A 50 3.69 16.66 6.47
N PHE A 51 3.00 15.53 6.65
CA PHE A 51 1.81 15.42 7.48
C PHE A 51 2.16 15.12 8.94
N ALA A 52 2.99 14.08 9.16
CA ALA A 52 3.39 13.64 10.49
C ALA A 52 4.72 12.90 10.48
N THR A 53 5.35 12.77 11.66
CA THR A 53 6.51 11.91 11.89
C THR A 53 6.32 11.11 13.17
N VAL A 54 6.26 9.80 13.04
CA VAL A 54 6.27 8.85 14.15
C VAL A 54 7.72 8.49 14.45
N GLN A 55 8.18 8.83 15.64
CA GLN A 55 9.53 8.59 16.15
C GLN A 55 9.53 8.54 17.67
N LYS A 56 10.62 8.10 18.29
CA LYS A 56 10.70 7.96 19.75
C LYS A 56 10.29 9.20 20.53
N SER A 57 10.69 10.39 20.07
CA SER A 57 10.38 11.65 20.75
C SER A 57 8.91 12.07 20.63
N THR A 58 8.16 11.59 19.64
CA THR A 58 6.76 11.97 19.38
C THR A 58 5.75 10.93 19.85
N THR A 59 6.12 9.64 19.87
CA THR A 59 5.18 8.55 20.16
C THR A 59 5.68 7.56 21.20
N ARG A 60 6.92 7.67 21.66
CA ARG A 60 7.62 6.75 22.56
C ARG A 60 7.92 5.36 21.96
N ILE A 61 7.53 5.09 20.72
CA ILE A 61 7.91 3.86 20.03
C ILE A 61 9.43 3.88 19.81
N PRO A 62 10.17 2.84 20.27
CA PRO A 62 11.62 2.82 20.10
C PRO A 62 12.02 2.66 18.63
N PRO A 63 13.18 3.22 18.21
CA PRO A 63 13.75 2.95 16.90
C PRO A 63 14.16 1.50 16.79
N TYR A 64 14.35 1.02 15.56
CA TYR A 64 14.84 -0.32 15.28
C TYR A 64 16.09 -0.26 14.40
N GLU A 65 17.09 -1.05 14.75
CA GLU A 65 18.30 -1.22 13.95
C GLU A 65 18.82 -2.65 14.05
N ASP A 66 19.09 -3.28 12.90
CA ASP A 66 19.78 -4.58 12.76
C ASP A 66 20.73 -4.51 11.54
N ASP A 67 21.21 -5.66 11.06
CA ASP A 67 22.13 -5.72 9.92
C ASP A 67 21.47 -5.23 8.61
N ASP A 68 20.17 -5.46 8.44
CA ASP A 68 19.42 -5.16 7.22
C ASP A 68 18.59 -3.88 7.30
N HIS A 69 18.19 -3.45 8.49
CA HIS A 69 17.26 -2.34 8.68
C HIS A 69 17.83 -1.25 9.58
N ASN A 70 17.42 -0.01 9.32
CA ASN A 70 17.62 1.13 10.21
C ASN A 70 16.39 2.04 10.13
N VAL A 71 15.48 1.92 11.11
CA VAL A 71 14.22 2.65 11.16
C VAL A 71 14.22 3.57 12.37
N GLN A 72 14.63 4.83 12.15
CA GLN A 72 14.70 5.86 13.19
C GLN A 72 13.41 6.68 13.28
N SER A 73 12.64 6.73 12.18
CA SER A 73 11.36 7.43 12.09
C SER A 73 10.51 6.87 10.94
N VAL A 74 9.19 7.00 11.05
CA VAL A 74 8.23 6.75 9.96
C VAL A 74 7.60 8.08 9.59
N VAL A 75 7.81 8.51 8.33
CA VAL A 75 7.34 9.80 7.83
C VAL A 75 6.00 9.62 7.12
N PHE A 76 5.02 10.44 7.47
CA PHE A 76 3.73 10.51 6.78
C PHE A 76 3.71 11.71 5.85
N LEU A 77 3.46 11.46 4.57
CA LEU A 77 3.31 12.47 3.55
C LEU A 77 1.86 12.50 3.05
N ARG A 78 1.31 13.69 2.87
CA ARG A 78 0.03 13.89 2.20
C ARG A 78 0.28 14.43 0.79
N CYS A 79 -0.32 13.79 -0.21
CA CYS A 79 -0.18 14.12 -1.61
C CYS A 79 -1.55 14.40 -2.22
N GLU A 80 -1.77 15.62 -2.69
CA GLU A 80 -2.96 15.99 -3.47
C GLU A 80 -2.61 15.94 -4.95
N MET A 81 -3.40 15.21 -5.72
CA MET A 81 -3.24 15.10 -7.17
C MET A 81 -3.91 16.28 -7.90
N ALA A 82 -3.36 16.66 -9.03
CA ALA A 82 -3.99 17.65 -9.90
C ALA A 82 -5.34 17.14 -10.43
N ALA A 83 -6.29 18.06 -10.61
CA ALA A 83 -7.63 17.72 -11.09
C ALA A 83 -7.59 16.90 -12.38
N GLY A 84 -8.46 15.87 -12.46
CA GLY A 84 -8.56 14.99 -13.62
C GLY A 84 -7.43 13.96 -13.75
N THR A 85 -6.56 13.84 -12.75
CA THR A 85 -5.42 12.91 -12.78
C THR A 85 -5.67 11.71 -11.86
N MET A 86 -5.52 10.50 -12.41
CA MET A 86 -5.70 9.22 -11.68
C MET A 86 -4.43 8.35 -11.68
N ALA A 87 -3.27 8.90 -12.02
CA ALA A 87 -1.99 8.16 -12.07
C ALA A 87 -1.38 7.97 -10.65
N VAL A 88 -2.18 7.44 -9.74
CA VAL A 88 -1.86 7.34 -8.31
C VAL A 88 -0.68 6.43 -8.04
N ALA A 89 -0.64 5.24 -8.67
CA ALA A 89 0.43 4.26 -8.48
C ALA A 89 1.79 4.79 -8.97
N GLU A 90 1.82 5.40 -10.16
CA GLU A 90 3.04 5.98 -10.73
C GLU A 90 3.61 7.13 -9.89
N VAL A 91 2.71 7.93 -9.28
CA VAL A 91 3.12 9.01 -8.38
C VAL A 91 3.59 8.45 -7.04
N ALA A 92 2.95 7.42 -6.50
CA ALA A 92 3.39 6.76 -5.28
C ALA A 92 4.83 6.23 -5.42
N GLU A 93 5.10 5.46 -6.48
CA GLU A 93 6.44 4.94 -6.77
C GLU A 93 7.47 6.06 -6.90
N LEU A 94 7.12 7.15 -7.60
CA LEU A 94 8.01 8.27 -7.80
C LEU A 94 8.33 8.99 -6.48
N VAL A 95 7.32 9.25 -5.64
CA VAL A 95 7.52 9.91 -4.36
C VAL A 95 8.38 9.05 -3.44
N HIS A 96 8.12 7.74 -3.34
CA HIS A 96 8.96 6.82 -2.55
C HIS A 96 10.40 6.74 -3.07
N LYS A 97 10.60 6.78 -4.40
CA LYS A 97 11.96 6.86 -4.98
C LYS A 97 12.69 8.13 -4.56
N CYS A 98 11.96 9.26 -4.45
CA CYS A 98 12.54 10.53 -4.03
C CYS A 98 12.83 10.61 -2.52
N PHE A 99 12.12 9.80 -1.72
CA PHE A 99 12.27 9.71 -0.27
C PHE A 99 12.57 8.26 0.13
N PRO A 100 13.83 7.82 0.05
CA PRO A 100 14.20 6.44 0.39
C PRO A 100 14.24 6.22 1.92
N ASN A 101 13.26 6.77 2.62
CA ASN A 101 13.04 6.61 4.05
C ASN A 101 11.77 5.80 4.29
N PRO A 102 11.60 5.20 5.49
CA PRO A 102 10.33 4.62 5.90
C PRO A 102 9.20 5.64 5.77
N THR A 103 8.33 5.48 4.77
CA THR A 103 7.35 6.51 4.41
C THR A 103 5.97 5.92 4.17
N VAL A 104 4.96 6.55 4.77
CA VAL A 104 3.54 6.33 4.48
C VAL A 104 3.04 7.52 3.66
N LEU A 105 2.53 7.26 2.47
CA LEU A 105 2.04 8.26 1.54
C LEU A 105 0.51 8.19 1.44
N LEU A 106 -0.15 9.28 1.78
CA LEU A 106 -1.60 9.46 1.75
C LEU A 106 -1.96 10.29 0.52
N ILE A 107 -2.48 9.66 -0.53
CA ILE A 107 -2.77 10.33 -1.81
C ILE A 107 -4.26 10.60 -1.93
N GLU A 108 -4.61 11.81 -2.34
CA GLU A 108 -5.99 12.24 -2.64
C GLU A 108 -6.10 12.60 -4.13
N ALA A 109 -7.05 11.96 -4.83
CA ALA A 109 -7.25 12.11 -6.28
C ALA A 109 -8.74 12.03 -6.65
N GLY A 110 -9.36 13.16 -7.00
CA GLY A 110 -10.72 13.18 -7.58
C GLY A 110 -11.81 12.55 -6.71
N GLY A 111 -11.72 12.66 -5.37
CA GLY A 111 -12.66 12.02 -4.43
C GLY A 111 -12.27 10.60 -4.02
N CYS A 112 -11.28 10.01 -4.68
CA CYS A 112 -10.65 8.76 -4.25
C CYS A 112 -9.39 9.02 -3.45
N VAL A 113 -8.98 8.02 -2.66
CA VAL A 113 -7.72 8.04 -1.91
C VAL A 113 -6.89 6.79 -2.19
N CYS A 114 -5.60 6.88 -1.90
CA CYS A 114 -4.70 5.73 -1.88
C CYS A 114 -3.74 5.88 -0.71
N VAL A 115 -3.51 4.78 0.00
CA VAL A 115 -2.47 4.67 1.01
C VAL A 115 -1.35 3.81 0.45
N SER A 116 -0.12 4.33 0.48
CA SER A 116 1.07 3.61 0.01
C SER A 116 2.16 3.66 1.07
N VAL A 117 2.85 2.54 1.28
CA VAL A 117 3.87 2.38 2.32
C VAL A 117 5.14 1.86 1.70
N ALA A 118 6.25 2.54 1.93
CA ALA A 118 7.58 2.07 1.54
C ALA A 118 8.27 1.39 2.74
N LEU A 119 8.55 0.12 2.59
CA LEU A 119 9.47 -0.63 3.43
C LEU A 119 10.88 -0.42 2.91
N THR A 120 11.82 -0.17 3.80
CA THR A 120 13.20 0.18 3.44
C THR A 120 14.19 -0.77 4.10
N ARG A 121 15.35 -0.93 3.46
CA ARG A 121 16.49 -1.65 4.00
C ARG A 121 17.79 -0.88 3.82
N LYS A 122 18.84 -1.26 4.54
CA LYS A 122 20.19 -0.73 4.32
C LYS A 122 20.68 -1.08 2.91
N SER A 123 21.37 -0.16 2.27
CA SER A 123 21.98 -0.40 0.97
C SER A 123 23.18 -1.35 1.12
N GLN A 124 23.25 -2.36 0.26
CA GLN A 124 24.43 -3.23 0.19
C GLN A 124 25.57 -2.61 -0.63
N ALA A 125 25.25 -1.61 -1.45
CA ALA A 125 26.21 -0.97 -2.34
C ALA A 125 26.83 0.30 -1.75
N GLU A 126 26.12 0.98 -0.85
CA GLU A 126 26.55 2.26 -0.28
C GLU A 126 26.34 2.25 1.23
N GLN A 127 27.43 2.36 1.99
CA GLN A 127 27.41 2.33 3.45
C GLN A 127 26.63 3.55 4.00
N GLY A 128 25.68 3.30 4.90
CA GLY A 128 24.84 4.33 5.52
C GLY A 128 23.66 4.82 4.65
N ALA A 129 23.54 4.36 3.41
CA ALA A 129 22.39 4.65 2.58
C ALA A 129 21.24 3.68 2.82
N THR A 130 20.02 4.16 2.64
CA THR A 130 18.79 3.38 2.71
C THR A 130 18.16 3.28 1.33
N VAL A 131 17.65 2.11 0.98
CA VAL A 131 16.94 1.86 -0.29
C VAL A 131 15.54 1.36 -0.01
N VAL A 132 14.62 1.68 -0.90
CA VAL A 132 13.27 1.11 -0.87
C VAL A 132 13.37 -0.36 -1.26
N ASP A 133 12.96 -1.23 -0.35
CA ASP A 133 12.90 -2.68 -0.55
C ASP A 133 11.60 -3.10 -1.22
N ARG A 134 10.48 -2.61 -0.70
CA ARG A 134 9.15 -2.95 -1.19
C ARG A 134 8.15 -1.81 -0.93
N ILE A 135 7.22 -1.63 -1.87
CA ILE A 135 6.10 -0.72 -1.74
C ILE A 135 4.81 -1.54 -1.68
N GLU A 136 3.99 -1.30 -0.66
CA GLU A 136 2.61 -1.79 -0.57
C GLU A 136 1.66 -0.61 -0.80
N ALA A 137 0.63 -0.81 -1.63
CA ALA A 137 -0.34 0.24 -1.92
C ALA A 137 -1.75 -0.34 -2.06
N THR A 138 -2.76 0.42 -1.64
CA THR A 138 -4.18 0.02 -1.73
C THR A 138 -4.72 0.05 -3.16
N GLY A 139 -4.08 0.79 -4.07
CA GLY A 139 -4.73 1.33 -5.25
C GLY A 139 -5.64 2.51 -4.88
N ALA A 140 -6.30 3.09 -5.88
CA ALA A 140 -7.28 4.17 -5.65
C ALA A 140 -8.63 3.60 -5.24
N PHE A 141 -9.23 4.12 -4.16
CA PHE A 141 -10.54 3.70 -3.67
C PHE A 141 -11.33 4.90 -3.12
N ASP A 142 -12.65 4.78 -3.09
CA ASP A 142 -13.53 5.74 -2.45
C ASP A 142 -13.62 5.46 -0.94
N PRO A 143 -13.13 6.37 -0.07
CA PRO A 143 -13.13 6.17 1.38
C PRO A 143 -14.54 6.11 1.99
N GLY A 144 -15.56 6.59 1.29
CA GLY A 144 -16.97 6.52 1.71
C GLY A 144 -17.62 5.15 1.47
N ARG A 145 -16.97 4.22 0.76
CA ARG A 145 -17.53 2.88 0.53
C ARG A 145 -17.47 2.04 1.82
N PRO A 146 -18.60 1.44 2.26
CA PRO A 146 -18.67 0.69 3.53
C PRO A 146 -17.63 -0.43 3.66
N GLY A 147 -17.27 -1.10 2.56
CA GLY A 147 -16.27 -2.18 2.59
C GLY A 147 -14.86 -1.73 2.98
N TYR A 148 -14.55 -0.43 2.89
CA TYR A 148 -13.26 0.12 3.30
C TYR A 148 -13.26 0.66 4.75
N ALA A 149 -14.39 0.78 5.41
CA ALA A 149 -14.45 1.30 6.78
C ALA A 149 -13.60 0.46 7.77
N PRO A 150 -13.63 -0.89 7.76
CA PRO A 150 -12.76 -1.70 8.63
C PRO A 150 -11.27 -1.54 8.30
N PHE A 151 -10.92 -1.35 7.04
CA PHE A 151 -9.54 -1.06 6.63
C PHE A 151 -9.07 0.30 7.19
N LEU A 152 -9.88 1.35 7.03
CA LEU A 152 -9.54 2.67 7.56
C LEU A 152 -9.43 2.66 9.09
N ASP A 153 -10.30 1.91 9.76
CA ASP A 153 -10.26 1.72 11.20
C ASP A 153 -9.03 0.92 11.68
N ALA A 154 -8.52 -0.01 10.85
CA ALA A 154 -7.30 -0.75 11.13
C ALA A 154 -6.01 0.10 11.02
N LEU A 155 -6.08 1.29 10.39
CA LEU A 155 -4.97 2.25 10.33
C LEU A 155 -4.83 3.10 11.59
N ASP A 156 -5.76 2.99 12.55
CA ASP A 156 -5.67 3.67 13.84
C ASP A 156 -4.34 3.33 14.53
N PHE A 157 -3.60 4.38 14.94
CA PHE A 157 -2.31 4.28 15.63
C PHE A 157 -2.34 3.30 16.81
N ALA A 158 -3.43 3.31 17.59
CA ALA A 158 -3.57 2.45 18.78
C ALA A 158 -3.75 0.95 18.44
N LYS A 159 -4.12 0.62 17.19
CA LYS A 159 -4.35 -0.77 16.72
C LYS A 159 -3.13 -1.38 16.04
N LEU A 160 -2.10 -0.58 15.77
CA LEU A 160 -0.88 -1.02 15.11
C LEU A 160 0.16 -1.46 16.15
N PRO A 161 1.07 -2.39 15.80
CA PRO A 161 2.18 -2.78 16.67
C PRO A 161 3.02 -1.58 17.12
N GLN A 162 3.40 -1.52 18.38
CA GLN A 162 4.17 -0.41 18.96
C GLN A 162 5.46 -0.88 19.68
N ASP A 163 5.88 -2.13 19.41
CA ASP A 163 7.09 -2.70 19.98
C ASP A 163 8.34 -1.92 19.56
N ASP A 164 8.40 -1.61 18.25
CA ASP A 164 9.43 -0.76 17.63
C ASP A 164 8.92 -0.14 16.31
N LEU A 165 9.71 0.78 15.74
CA LEU A 165 9.31 1.49 14.50
C LEU A 165 9.29 0.58 13.27
N LEU A 166 10.05 -0.52 13.23
CA LEU A 166 9.98 -1.49 12.13
C LEU A 166 8.68 -2.30 12.22
N ALA A 167 8.34 -2.79 13.40
CA ALA A 167 7.07 -3.50 13.65
C ALA A 167 5.86 -2.61 13.32
N TYR A 168 5.90 -1.33 13.73
CA TYR A 168 4.87 -0.35 13.41
C TYR A 168 4.71 -0.16 11.89
N LEU A 169 5.81 0.07 11.15
CA LEU A 169 5.81 0.23 9.70
C LEU A 169 5.30 -1.03 8.98
N GLN A 170 5.76 -2.21 9.41
CA GLN A 170 5.31 -3.49 8.89
C GLN A 170 3.83 -3.76 9.18
N GLY A 171 3.34 -3.30 10.33
CA GLY A 171 1.93 -3.34 10.68
C GLY A 171 1.08 -2.53 9.70
N ILE A 172 1.47 -1.29 9.38
CA ILE A 172 0.78 -0.47 8.38
C ILE A 172 0.84 -1.15 7.00
N ALA A 173 2.03 -1.62 6.58
CA ALA A 173 2.19 -2.29 5.30
C ALA A 173 1.32 -3.56 5.18
N TRP A 174 1.15 -4.30 6.28
CA TRP A 174 0.25 -5.45 6.35
C TRP A 174 -1.21 -5.03 6.15
N VAL A 175 -1.68 -4.02 6.89
CA VAL A 175 -3.04 -3.47 6.77
C VAL A 175 -3.32 -3.01 5.33
N VAL A 176 -2.38 -2.28 4.73
CA VAL A 176 -2.47 -1.82 3.34
C VAL A 176 -2.49 -2.99 2.36
N ARG A 177 -1.67 -4.02 2.56
CA ARG A 177 -1.66 -5.22 1.72
C ARG A 177 -2.99 -5.97 1.76
N LEU A 178 -3.58 -6.16 2.94
CA LEU A 178 -4.88 -6.82 3.11
C LEU A 178 -5.99 -6.07 2.38
N SER A 179 -5.97 -4.74 2.35
CA SER A 179 -7.00 -3.92 1.71
C SER A 179 -7.15 -4.19 0.21
N ARG A 180 -6.10 -4.70 -0.46
CA ARG A 180 -6.14 -5.05 -1.89
C ARG A 180 -7.15 -6.13 -2.21
N SER A 181 -7.42 -7.01 -1.24
CA SER A 181 -8.39 -8.09 -1.37
C SER A 181 -9.85 -7.63 -1.26
N ILE A 182 -10.12 -6.40 -0.79
CA ILE A 182 -11.49 -5.88 -0.61
C ILE A 182 -12.27 -5.93 -1.92
N THR A 183 -11.63 -5.60 -3.04
CA THR A 183 -12.30 -5.60 -4.35
C THR A 183 -12.78 -7.00 -4.76
N SER A 184 -12.03 -8.04 -4.41
CA SER A 184 -12.33 -9.43 -4.75
C SER A 184 -13.22 -10.11 -3.71
N LEU A 185 -12.99 -9.83 -2.42
CA LEU A 185 -13.73 -10.42 -1.30
C LEU A 185 -15.06 -9.71 -1.02
N GLY A 186 -15.15 -8.41 -1.32
CA GLY A 186 -16.26 -7.56 -0.90
C GLY A 186 -16.17 -7.04 0.54
N PHE A 187 -15.17 -7.48 1.32
CA PHE A 187 -14.91 -7.06 2.70
C PHE A 187 -13.40 -6.99 2.98
N TYR A 188 -13.02 -6.31 4.05
CA TYR A 188 -11.63 -6.27 4.53
C TYR A 188 -11.32 -7.54 5.34
N PRO A 189 -10.34 -8.38 4.92
CA PRO A 189 -10.07 -9.65 5.60
C PRO A 189 -9.34 -9.40 6.93
N MET A 190 -9.99 -9.70 8.04
CA MET A 190 -9.38 -9.74 9.37
C MET A 190 -9.28 -11.19 9.83
N CYS A 191 -8.22 -11.54 10.54
CA CYS A 191 -8.06 -12.85 11.14
C CYS A 191 -7.30 -12.76 12.46
N ALA A 192 -7.39 -13.81 13.29
CA ALA A 192 -6.58 -13.94 14.47
C ALA A 192 -5.08 -14.00 14.12
N ASP A 193 -4.20 -13.51 15.01
CA ASP A 193 -2.74 -13.43 14.76
C ASP A 193 -2.12 -14.76 14.36
N ARG A 194 -2.58 -15.87 14.96
CA ARG A 194 -2.15 -17.24 14.61
C ARG A 194 -2.36 -17.59 13.14
N ASN A 195 -3.32 -16.97 12.47
CA ASN A 195 -3.68 -17.23 11.07
C ASN A 195 -3.05 -16.22 10.10
N ARG A 196 -2.34 -15.21 10.62
CA ARG A 196 -1.79 -14.08 9.84
C ARG A 196 -0.88 -14.53 8.71
N GLU A 197 0.02 -15.48 8.99
CA GLU A 197 0.94 -16.00 7.96
C GLU A 197 0.19 -16.78 6.87
N GLN A 198 -0.77 -17.62 7.26
CA GLN A 198 -1.59 -18.36 6.31
C GLN A 198 -2.44 -17.44 5.44
N LEU A 199 -3.08 -16.45 6.03
CA LEU A 199 -3.85 -15.44 5.30
C LEU A 199 -2.96 -14.69 4.30
N GLY A 200 -1.74 -14.30 4.70
CA GLY A 200 -0.77 -13.66 3.82
C GLY A 200 -0.39 -14.51 2.61
N LYS A 201 -0.20 -15.82 2.79
CA LYS A 201 0.10 -16.76 1.70
C LYS A 201 -1.09 -16.91 0.74
N LEU A 202 -2.31 -17.01 1.27
CA LEU A 202 -3.52 -17.12 0.47
C LEU A 202 -3.79 -15.85 -0.35
N ILE A 203 -3.61 -14.66 0.24
CA ILE A 203 -3.74 -13.40 -0.48
C ILE A 203 -2.70 -13.29 -1.59
N ALA A 204 -1.44 -13.64 -1.32
CA ALA A 204 -0.40 -13.65 -2.36
C ALA A 204 -0.75 -14.63 -3.50
N ARG A 205 -1.33 -15.80 -3.19
CA ARG A 205 -1.79 -16.77 -4.20
C ARG A 205 -2.98 -16.20 -5.01
N SER A 206 -3.96 -15.60 -4.34
CA SER A 206 -5.11 -14.98 -5.03
C SER A 206 -4.67 -13.86 -5.99
N ASP A 207 -3.73 -13.00 -5.57
CA ASP A 207 -3.15 -11.94 -6.42
C ASP A 207 -2.45 -12.53 -7.66
N ALA A 208 -1.66 -13.59 -7.48
CA ALA A 208 -0.97 -14.28 -8.57
C ALA A 208 -1.98 -14.90 -9.57
N LEU A 209 -3.00 -15.60 -9.08
CA LEU A 209 -4.05 -16.20 -9.90
C LEU A 209 -4.85 -15.13 -10.66
N ALA A 210 -5.23 -14.03 -10.00
CA ALA A 210 -5.94 -12.94 -10.66
C ALA A 210 -5.12 -12.33 -11.81
N LYS A 211 -3.80 -12.19 -11.61
CA LYS A 211 -2.88 -11.73 -12.64
C LYS A 211 -2.81 -12.73 -13.81
N GLU A 212 -2.61 -14.02 -13.54
CA GLU A 212 -2.54 -15.05 -14.59
C GLU A 212 -3.85 -15.11 -15.41
N VAL A 213 -5.02 -15.00 -14.75
CA VAL A 213 -6.33 -14.93 -15.42
C VAL A 213 -6.41 -13.68 -16.31
N SER A 214 -5.97 -12.53 -15.83
CA SER A 214 -5.94 -11.28 -16.59
C SER A 214 -5.03 -11.39 -17.82
N ASP A 215 -3.82 -11.92 -17.66
CA ASP A 215 -2.83 -12.10 -18.72
C ASP A 215 -3.36 -13.06 -19.80
N ASN A 216 -3.98 -14.18 -19.40
CA ASN A 216 -4.61 -15.11 -20.32
C ASN A 216 -5.78 -14.50 -21.10
N ARG A 217 -6.62 -13.70 -20.40
CA ARG A 217 -7.73 -12.97 -21.03
C ARG A 217 -7.20 -11.93 -22.03
N GLN A 218 -6.11 -11.23 -21.71
CA GLN A 218 -5.49 -10.26 -22.62
C GLN A 218 -4.90 -10.96 -23.84
N ARG A 219 -4.14 -12.05 -23.66
CA ARG A 219 -3.56 -12.86 -24.76
C ARG A 219 -4.63 -13.37 -25.71
N ARG A 220 -5.81 -13.78 -25.19
CA ARG A 220 -6.94 -14.24 -26.04
C ARG A 220 -7.53 -13.14 -26.92
N ARG A 221 -7.28 -11.86 -26.65
CA ARG A 221 -7.70 -10.74 -27.52
C ARG A 221 -6.76 -10.52 -28.71
N ASP A 222 -5.61 -11.19 -28.72
CA ASP A 222 -4.67 -11.10 -29.84
C ASP A 222 -5.25 -11.76 -31.08
N ARG A 223 -5.31 -10.99 -32.18
CA ARG A 223 -5.86 -11.43 -33.46
C ARG A 223 -4.98 -12.48 -34.17
N GLY A 224 -3.74 -12.67 -33.74
CA GLY A 224 -2.78 -13.63 -34.31
C GLY A 224 -2.90 -15.06 -33.76
N LEU A 225 -3.76 -15.30 -32.74
CA LEU A 225 -3.92 -16.64 -32.13
C LEU A 225 -4.70 -17.59 -33.03
N SER A 226 -4.18 -18.84 -33.15
CA SER A 226 -4.91 -19.94 -33.76
C SER A 226 -6.12 -20.37 -32.89
N LEU A 227 -7.13 -21.00 -33.51
CA LEU A 227 -8.30 -21.52 -32.81
C LEU A 227 -7.92 -22.52 -31.68
N ASN A 228 -6.89 -23.33 -31.92
CA ASN A 228 -6.43 -24.32 -30.95
C ASN A 228 -5.76 -23.67 -29.73
N GLU A 229 -4.92 -22.66 -29.94
CA GLU A 229 -4.31 -21.87 -28.86
C GLU A 229 -5.34 -21.10 -28.06
N SER A 230 -6.33 -20.49 -28.72
CA SER A 230 -7.43 -19.80 -28.05
C SER A 230 -8.28 -20.76 -27.21
N ALA A 231 -8.55 -21.97 -27.70
CA ALA A 231 -9.26 -23.00 -26.93
C ALA A 231 -8.48 -23.46 -25.70
N LYS A 232 -7.16 -23.68 -25.85
CA LYS A 232 -6.26 -24.06 -24.75
C LYS A 232 -6.23 -22.96 -23.67
N LEU A 233 -6.02 -21.71 -24.04
CA LEU A 233 -6.04 -20.58 -23.12
C LEU A 233 -7.40 -20.46 -22.39
N ARG A 234 -8.52 -20.80 -23.06
CA ARG A 234 -9.85 -20.79 -22.42
C ARG A 234 -9.97 -21.86 -21.33
N VAL A 235 -9.45 -23.07 -21.58
CA VAL A 235 -9.45 -24.16 -20.60
C VAL A 235 -8.56 -23.80 -19.42
N ASP A 236 -7.35 -23.30 -19.68
CA ASP A 236 -6.42 -22.87 -18.64
C ASP A 236 -7.01 -21.74 -17.79
N THR A 237 -7.66 -20.75 -18.42
CA THR A 237 -8.33 -19.65 -17.69
C THR A 237 -9.41 -20.18 -16.75
N LYS A 238 -10.26 -21.12 -17.21
CA LYS A 238 -11.29 -21.72 -16.35
C LYS A 238 -10.71 -22.49 -15.15
N ARG A 239 -9.58 -23.19 -15.36
CA ARG A 239 -8.89 -23.88 -14.27
C ARG A 239 -8.36 -22.89 -13.22
N LEU A 240 -7.73 -21.80 -13.68
CA LEU A 240 -7.22 -20.74 -12.79
C LEU A 240 -8.35 -20.03 -12.04
N GLU A 241 -9.47 -19.77 -12.70
CA GLU A 241 -10.67 -19.20 -12.07
C GLU A 241 -11.23 -20.12 -10.97
N ALA A 242 -11.31 -21.43 -11.21
CA ALA A 242 -11.75 -22.39 -10.19
C ALA A 242 -10.78 -22.48 -9.00
N GLU A 243 -9.47 -22.40 -9.26
CA GLU A 243 -8.45 -22.35 -8.20
C GLU A 243 -8.57 -21.05 -7.40
N PHE A 244 -8.79 -19.91 -8.08
CA PHE A 244 -9.03 -18.62 -7.44
C PHE A 244 -10.23 -18.69 -6.50
N ASP A 245 -11.37 -19.22 -6.95
CA ASP A 245 -12.58 -19.39 -6.13
C ASP A 245 -12.32 -20.26 -4.90
N SER A 246 -11.54 -21.34 -5.05
CA SER A 246 -11.14 -22.18 -3.93
C SER A 246 -10.30 -21.42 -2.89
N VAL A 247 -9.31 -20.64 -3.34
CA VAL A 247 -8.47 -19.80 -2.47
C VAL A 247 -9.33 -18.76 -1.74
N MET A 248 -10.28 -18.14 -2.45
CA MET A 248 -11.22 -17.18 -1.86
C MET A 248 -12.09 -17.81 -0.77
N GLY A 249 -12.56 -19.06 -0.98
CA GLY A 249 -13.28 -19.84 0.03
C GLY A 249 -12.44 -20.10 1.29
N LEU A 250 -11.15 -20.40 1.13
CA LEU A 250 -10.23 -20.57 2.26
C LEU A 250 -10.00 -19.27 3.02
N ILE A 251 -9.82 -18.14 2.33
CA ILE A 251 -9.69 -16.81 2.96
C ILE A 251 -10.95 -16.52 3.78
N ASN A 252 -12.14 -16.71 3.20
CA ASN A 252 -13.40 -16.54 3.90
C ASN A 252 -13.47 -17.37 5.19
N SER A 253 -13.09 -18.65 5.13
CA SER A 253 -13.14 -19.52 6.30
C SER A 253 -12.21 -19.10 7.42
N ILE A 254 -11.00 -18.59 7.08
CA ILE A 254 -10.04 -18.09 8.05
C ILE A 254 -10.53 -16.78 8.72
N CYS A 255 -11.19 -15.92 7.93
CA CYS A 255 -11.69 -14.64 8.44
C CYS A 255 -12.94 -14.83 9.32
N THR A 256 -13.84 -15.74 8.98
CA THR A 256 -15.08 -16.01 9.76
C THR A 256 -14.83 -16.80 11.04
N LEU A 257 -13.82 -17.68 11.06
CA LEU A 257 -13.44 -18.44 12.26
C LEU A 257 -12.75 -17.56 13.33
N GLY A 258 -12.37 -16.32 12.98
CA GLY A 258 -11.80 -15.34 13.92
C GLY A 258 -12.81 -14.70 14.87
N ASP A 259 -14.10 -14.71 14.51
CA ASP A 259 -15.17 -14.06 15.28
C ASP A 259 -15.74 -14.94 16.43
N THR A 260 -15.19 -16.13 16.64
CA THR A 260 -15.69 -17.10 17.65
C THR A 260 -14.65 -17.44 18.73
N VAL A 261 -13.89 -16.46 19.22
CA VAL A 261 -13.10 -16.64 20.45
C VAL A 261 -13.30 -15.43 21.34
N GLU A 262 -14.15 -15.62 22.35
CA GLU A 262 -14.19 -14.82 23.56
C GLU A 262 -12.86 -14.83 24.31
#